data_ab73edde54d28e6417c2e4e16fa69312
#
_entry.id   ab73edde54d28e6417c2e4e16fa69312
#
_cell.length_a   1.000
_cell.length_b   1.000
_cell.length_c   1.000
_cell.angle_alpha   90.00
_cell.angle_beta   90.00
_cell.angle_gamma   90.00
#
_symmetry.space_group_name_H-M   'P 1'
#
loop_
_entity.id
_entity.type
_entity.pdbx_description
1 polymer ?
#
loop_
_entity_poly.entity_id
_entity_poly.type
_entity_poly.pdbx_seq_one_letter_code
_entity_poly.pdbx_strand_id
1 'polypeptide(L)'
;MRSLGCWVATLFCALPASIFPAPTNCVVNLSHYDLVRPDFAAMRREGIVGVIHEATYPPFERDAKYFERQQAATRAGLLWGAYHYANASDPVRQADHFLSAVSSAWAQADPTSRPEGVLLVLDFEKNGHYPGGTMRLDQAIAFVERIRERTGKYPGIYSGEYHLNRTLNGWNRGASRLRALANCWLWLANYGASPRASSPWDAWHLWQYCGDGRCRLPRSAYPQRVANLIRAERNIFNGSRAELRNFWQEHAWQPGEKPRREPQTVAVKN
;
A
#
# COMPACT_ATOMS: atom_id res chain seq x y z
N MET A 1 -25.91 -69.59 15.88
CA MET A 1 -25.72 -68.61 14.80
C MET A 1 -25.26 -67.30 15.44
N ARG A 2 -23.99 -66.99 15.34
CA ARG A 2 -23.39 -65.72 15.86
C ARG A 2 -23.14 -64.77 14.70
N SER A 3 -23.79 -63.62 14.70
CA SER A 3 -23.60 -62.57 13.67
C SER A 3 -22.34 -61.79 13.97
N LEU A 4 -21.39 -61.75 13.03
CA LEU A 4 -20.23 -60.89 13.05
C LEU A 4 -20.69 -59.48 12.58
N GLY A 5 -20.65 -58.52 13.49
CA GLY A 5 -20.79 -57.11 13.12
C GLY A 5 -19.50 -56.59 12.52
N CYS A 6 -19.57 -56.14 11.27
CA CYS A 6 -18.46 -55.50 10.57
C CYS A 6 -18.40 -54.00 10.96
N TRP A 7 -17.35 -53.57 11.67
CA TRP A 7 -17.09 -52.17 11.97
C TRP A 7 -16.32 -51.57 10.79
N VAL A 8 -16.97 -50.68 10.04
CA VAL A 8 -16.31 -49.86 9.03
C VAL A 8 -15.72 -48.64 9.74
N ALA A 9 -14.40 -48.61 9.88
CA ALA A 9 -13.69 -47.45 10.36
C ALA A 9 -13.58 -46.41 9.22
N THR A 10 -14.34 -45.33 9.34
CA THR A 10 -14.24 -44.18 8.41
C THR A 10 -12.99 -43.39 8.78
N LEU A 11 -11.95 -43.50 7.97
CA LEU A 11 -10.75 -42.69 8.08
C LEU A 11 -11.08 -41.28 7.61
N PHE A 12 -11.23 -40.33 8.53
CA PHE A 12 -11.26 -38.90 8.20
C PHE A 12 -9.84 -38.46 7.81
N CYS A 13 -9.58 -38.34 6.52
CA CYS A 13 -8.38 -37.70 6.03
C CYS A 13 -8.52 -36.18 6.30
N ALA A 14 -7.90 -35.69 7.37
CA ALA A 14 -7.77 -34.25 7.59
C ALA A 14 -6.89 -33.66 6.48
N LEU A 15 -7.47 -32.86 5.59
CA LEU A 15 -6.71 -32.12 4.61
C LEU A 15 -5.73 -31.21 5.37
N PRO A 16 -4.45 -31.10 4.95
CA PRO A 16 -3.50 -30.20 5.58
C PRO A 16 -4.05 -28.78 5.49
N ALA A 17 -4.11 -28.09 6.64
CA ALA A 17 -4.43 -26.69 6.70
C ALA A 17 -3.48 -25.94 5.76
N SER A 18 -4.01 -25.00 4.98
CA SER A 18 -3.25 -24.13 4.08
C SER A 18 -2.03 -23.57 4.83
N ILE A 19 -0.84 -23.81 4.32
CA ILE A 19 0.44 -23.35 4.89
C ILE A 19 0.59 -21.81 4.74
N PHE A 20 -0.29 -21.18 3.95
CA PHE A 20 -0.28 -19.74 3.76
C PHE A 20 -1.06 -19.05 4.88
N PRO A 21 -0.46 -18.05 5.54
CA PRO A 21 -1.13 -17.28 6.58
C PRO A 21 -2.34 -16.54 6.00
N ALA A 22 -3.42 -16.48 6.78
CA ALA A 22 -4.65 -15.84 6.35
C ALA A 22 -4.44 -14.32 6.19
N PRO A 23 -5.00 -13.70 5.13
CA PRO A 23 -4.96 -12.27 4.93
C PRO A 23 -5.52 -11.50 6.13
N THR A 24 -4.90 -10.37 6.48
CA THR A 24 -5.20 -9.64 7.73
C THR A 24 -5.70 -8.21 7.45
N ASN A 25 -6.89 -7.88 7.97
CA ASN A 25 -7.48 -6.54 7.91
C ASN A 25 -6.89 -5.64 9.01
N CYS A 26 -5.78 -4.98 8.72
CA CYS A 26 -5.01 -4.26 9.76
C CYS A 26 -4.31 -2.98 9.27
N VAL A 27 -4.67 -2.47 8.11
CA VAL A 27 -4.15 -1.20 7.58
C VAL A 27 -5.32 -0.25 7.29
N VAL A 28 -5.13 1.03 7.56
CA VAL A 28 -6.09 2.11 7.25
C VAL A 28 -5.39 3.14 6.39
N ASN A 29 -6.07 3.68 5.39
CA ASN A 29 -5.58 4.88 4.71
C ASN A 29 -6.42 6.10 5.05
N LEU A 30 -5.81 7.27 4.97
CA LEU A 30 -6.37 8.56 5.34
C LEU A 30 -5.93 9.64 4.35
N SER A 31 -6.72 10.72 4.27
CA SER A 31 -6.40 11.89 3.45
C SER A 31 -6.85 13.19 4.12
N HIS A 32 -6.62 14.32 3.46
CA HIS A 32 -7.14 15.61 3.87
C HIS A 32 -8.68 15.67 3.88
N TYR A 33 -9.36 14.77 3.18
CA TYR A 33 -10.82 14.64 3.20
C TYR A 33 -11.36 14.06 4.51
N ASP A 34 -10.52 13.37 5.29
CA ASP A 34 -10.91 12.86 6.61
C ASP A 34 -10.97 14.02 7.62
N LEU A 35 -12.16 14.55 7.83
CA LEU A 35 -12.35 15.72 8.70
C LEU A 35 -12.26 15.39 10.19
N VAL A 36 -12.59 14.15 10.57
CA VAL A 36 -12.52 13.68 11.95
C VAL A 36 -11.06 13.43 12.32
N ARG A 37 -10.63 13.95 13.47
CA ARG A 37 -9.30 13.65 14.02
C ARG A 37 -9.27 12.19 14.48
N PRO A 38 -8.38 11.34 13.88
CA PRO A 38 -8.36 9.93 14.21
C PRO A 38 -7.85 9.64 15.62
N ASP A 39 -8.50 8.72 16.34
CA ASP A 39 -7.98 8.14 17.58
C ASP A 39 -7.05 6.97 17.26
N PHE A 40 -5.77 7.28 16.99
CA PHE A 40 -4.77 6.28 16.64
C PHE A 40 -4.50 5.27 17.77
N ALA A 41 -4.64 5.67 19.04
CA ALA A 41 -4.48 4.77 20.17
C ALA A 41 -5.62 3.73 20.21
N ALA A 42 -6.86 4.15 19.96
CA ALA A 42 -7.97 3.23 19.81
C ALA A 42 -7.81 2.32 18.57
N MET A 43 -7.39 2.85 17.42
CA MET A 43 -7.08 2.05 16.22
C MET A 43 -6.07 0.93 16.54
N ARG A 44 -5.00 1.27 17.27
CA ARG A 44 -3.99 0.29 17.70
C ARG A 44 -4.60 -0.80 18.58
N ARG A 45 -5.47 -0.44 19.54
CA ARG A 45 -6.17 -1.40 20.41
C ARG A 45 -7.13 -2.30 19.60
N GLU A 46 -7.77 -1.76 18.57
CA GLU A 46 -8.64 -2.51 17.65
C GLU A 46 -7.85 -3.35 16.62
N GLY A 47 -6.52 -3.34 16.71
CA GLY A 47 -5.67 -4.23 15.94
C GLY A 47 -5.17 -3.67 14.62
N ILE A 48 -5.31 -2.38 14.36
CA ILE A 48 -4.61 -1.73 13.26
C ILE A 48 -3.10 -1.78 13.54
N VAL A 49 -2.33 -2.06 12.50
CA VAL A 49 -0.87 -2.17 12.56
C VAL A 49 -0.22 -1.00 11.82
N GLY A 50 -0.81 -0.55 10.72
CA GLY A 50 -0.24 0.52 9.90
C GLY A 50 -1.29 1.49 9.37
N VAL A 51 -0.85 2.72 9.12
CA VAL A 51 -1.62 3.79 8.48
C VAL A 51 -0.84 4.31 7.28
N ILE A 52 -1.50 4.47 6.14
CA ILE A 52 -0.95 5.13 4.95
C ILE A 52 -1.75 6.41 4.72
N HIS A 53 -1.08 7.57 4.74
CA HIS A 53 -1.73 8.87 4.67
C HIS A 53 -1.32 9.64 3.42
N GLU A 54 -2.24 10.39 2.83
CA GLU A 54 -1.92 11.36 1.78
C GLU A 54 -0.87 12.35 2.29
N ALA A 55 0.23 12.48 1.59
CA ALA A 55 1.24 13.48 1.92
C ALA A 55 1.21 14.66 0.96
N THR A 56 0.90 14.38 -0.31
CA THR A 56 0.85 15.39 -1.37
C THR A 56 -0.19 15.05 -2.44
N TYR A 57 -0.73 16.09 -3.07
CA TYR A 57 -1.71 16.00 -4.15
C TYR A 57 -1.53 17.17 -5.15
N PRO A 58 -2.15 17.11 -6.36
CA PRO A 58 -2.01 18.18 -7.35
C PRO A 58 -2.58 19.53 -6.89
N PRO A 59 -2.00 20.66 -7.38
CA PRO A 59 -0.91 20.74 -8.36
C PRO A 59 0.51 20.70 -7.78
N PHE A 60 0.77 20.49 -6.56
CA PHE A 60 1.98 20.38 -5.74
C PHE A 60 1.66 20.82 -4.30
N GLU A 61 0.49 20.44 -3.84
CA GLU A 61 0.05 20.74 -2.48
C GLU A 61 0.58 19.68 -1.49
N ARG A 62 0.76 20.09 -0.24
CA ARG A 62 1.03 19.20 0.89
C ARG A 62 -0.23 19.07 1.73
N ASP A 63 -0.57 17.86 2.14
CA ASP A 63 -1.66 17.68 3.09
C ASP A 63 -1.31 18.32 4.45
N ALA A 64 -2.09 19.31 4.85
CA ALA A 64 -1.87 20.05 6.10
C ALA A 64 -1.98 19.18 7.36
N LYS A 65 -2.66 18.03 7.28
CA LYS A 65 -2.85 17.10 8.40
C LYS A 65 -1.74 16.03 8.49
N TYR A 66 -0.92 15.89 7.43
CA TYR A 66 0.05 14.80 7.30
C TYR A 66 1.02 14.77 8.49
N PHE A 67 1.66 15.89 8.79
CA PHE A 67 2.68 15.97 9.85
C PHE A 67 2.12 15.65 11.23
N GLU A 68 1.02 16.29 11.63
CA GLU A 68 0.38 16.05 12.92
C GLU A 68 -0.05 14.59 13.08
N ARG A 69 -0.66 14.03 12.03
CA ARG A 69 -1.15 12.66 12.04
C ARG A 69 -0.02 11.63 12.04
N GLN A 70 1.08 11.90 11.31
CA GLN A 70 2.29 11.07 11.38
C GLN A 70 2.78 10.93 12.83
N GLN A 71 2.97 12.05 13.52
CA GLN A 71 3.46 12.04 14.89
C GLN A 71 2.48 11.31 15.83
N ALA A 72 1.19 11.59 15.72
CA ALA A 72 0.18 10.98 16.57
C ALA A 72 0.07 9.45 16.35
N ALA A 73 0.12 8.99 15.12
CA ALA A 73 0.10 7.57 14.76
C ALA A 73 1.37 6.85 15.25
N THR A 74 2.53 7.46 15.06
CA THR A 74 3.82 6.88 15.50
C THR A 74 3.88 6.77 17.02
N ARG A 75 3.45 7.81 17.77
CA ARG A 75 3.34 7.74 19.25
C ARG A 75 2.38 6.64 19.71
N ALA A 76 1.34 6.35 18.94
CA ALA A 76 0.44 5.22 19.21
C ALA A 76 1.03 3.85 18.85
N GLY A 77 2.26 3.79 18.29
CA GLY A 77 2.94 2.57 17.89
C GLY A 77 2.41 1.97 16.59
N LEU A 78 1.82 2.78 15.73
CA LEU A 78 1.41 2.39 14.37
C LEU A 78 2.55 2.61 13.38
N LEU A 79 2.69 1.71 12.42
CA LEU A 79 3.56 1.88 11.26
C LEU A 79 3.00 2.98 10.36
N TRP A 80 3.89 3.75 9.71
CA TRP A 80 3.50 4.90 8.92
C TRP A 80 3.88 4.77 7.46
N GLY A 81 2.95 5.13 6.56
CA GLY A 81 3.17 5.24 5.13
C GLY A 81 2.64 6.57 4.59
N ALA A 82 3.08 6.93 3.42
CA ALA A 82 2.71 8.14 2.70
C ALA A 82 2.31 7.81 1.27
N TYR A 83 1.30 8.49 0.74
CA TYR A 83 1.01 8.43 -0.69
C TYR A 83 0.96 9.82 -1.35
N HIS A 84 1.23 9.82 -2.64
CA HIS A 84 1.09 10.96 -3.53
C HIS A 84 -0.05 10.70 -4.51
N TYR A 85 -1.11 11.51 -4.47
CA TYR A 85 -2.14 11.51 -5.51
C TYR A 85 -1.59 12.16 -6.78
N ALA A 86 -1.59 11.45 -7.90
CA ALA A 86 -0.89 11.86 -9.11
C ALA A 86 -1.77 12.58 -10.14
N ASN A 87 -1.14 13.43 -10.95
CA ASN A 87 -1.73 13.99 -12.16
C ASN A 87 -0.78 13.87 -13.37
N ALA A 88 -1.19 14.37 -14.55
CA ALA A 88 -0.37 14.31 -15.75
C ALA A 88 0.66 15.43 -15.88
N SER A 89 1.01 16.13 -14.80
CA SER A 89 2.14 17.07 -14.79
C SER A 89 3.50 16.34 -14.78
N ASP A 90 4.60 17.08 -14.66
CA ASP A 90 5.95 16.51 -14.63
C ASP A 90 6.13 15.47 -13.52
N PRO A 91 6.34 14.17 -13.82
CA PRO A 91 6.40 13.10 -12.85
C PRO A 91 7.64 13.17 -11.96
N VAL A 92 8.76 13.70 -12.45
CA VAL A 92 9.99 13.85 -11.68
C VAL A 92 9.81 14.93 -10.61
N ARG A 93 9.19 16.05 -10.97
CA ARG A 93 8.86 17.11 -10.01
C ARG A 93 7.84 16.65 -8.97
N GLN A 94 6.84 15.84 -9.36
CA GLN A 94 5.88 15.23 -8.42
C GLN A 94 6.60 14.33 -7.43
N ALA A 95 7.51 13.47 -7.89
CA ALA A 95 8.29 12.58 -7.03
C ALA A 95 9.18 13.38 -6.05
N ASP A 96 9.90 14.38 -6.53
CA ASP A 96 10.75 15.22 -5.68
C ASP A 96 9.94 16.03 -4.66
N HIS A 97 8.77 16.56 -5.05
CA HIS A 97 7.86 17.23 -4.14
C HIS A 97 7.33 16.32 -3.04
N PHE A 98 6.91 15.11 -3.41
CA PHE A 98 6.45 14.08 -2.48
C PHE A 98 7.54 13.71 -1.47
N LEU A 99 8.75 13.38 -1.94
CA LEU A 99 9.89 13.06 -1.06
C LEU A 99 10.26 14.24 -0.15
N SER A 100 10.17 15.48 -0.65
CA SER A 100 10.40 16.67 0.17
C SER A 100 9.37 16.81 1.30
N ALA A 101 8.08 16.55 1.03
CA ALA A 101 7.04 16.60 2.04
C ALA A 101 7.26 15.54 3.13
N VAL A 102 7.54 14.29 2.73
CA VAL A 102 7.81 13.19 3.65
C VAL A 102 9.07 13.44 4.48
N SER A 103 10.16 13.89 3.85
CA SER A 103 11.42 14.21 4.55
C SER A 103 11.27 15.34 5.55
N SER A 104 10.53 16.40 5.17
CA SER A 104 10.29 17.55 6.06
C SER A 104 9.50 17.13 7.31
N ALA A 105 8.45 16.34 7.14
CA ALA A 105 7.63 15.86 8.24
C ALA A 105 8.45 14.91 9.16
N TRP A 106 9.26 14.04 8.55
CA TRP A 106 10.12 13.12 9.30
C TRP A 106 11.18 13.86 10.11
N ALA A 107 11.83 14.87 9.53
CA ALA A 107 12.89 15.64 10.17
C ALA A 107 12.38 16.52 11.32
N GLN A 108 11.16 17.07 11.19
CA GLN A 108 10.53 17.90 12.21
C GLN A 108 9.94 17.09 13.37
N ALA A 109 9.74 15.79 13.22
CA ALA A 109 9.19 14.95 14.27
C ALA A 109 10.21 14.73 15.40
N ASP A 110 9.73 14.76 16.66
CA ASP A 110 10.54 14.36 17.80
C ASP A 110 10.98 12.90 17.67
N PRO A 111 12.14 12.53 18.23
CA PRO A 111 12.63 11.15 18.15
C PRO A 111 11.61 10.08 18.58
N THR A 112 10.78 10.36 19.59
CA THR A 112 9.75 9.45 20.11
C THR A 112 8.49 9.36 19.24
N SER A 113 8.31 10.29 18.31
CA SER A 113 7.18 10.34 17.37
C SER A 113 7.61 10.24 15.90
N ARG A 114 8.87 9.95 15.68
CA ARG A 114 9.46 9.76 14.35
C ARG A 114 9.31 8.31 13.93
N PRO A 115 8.71 8.01 12.76
CA PRO A 115 8.64 6.64 12.26
C PRO A 115 10.04 6.12 11.92
N GLU A 116 10.30 4.84 12.17
CA GLU A 116 11.56 4.17 11.78
C GLU A 116 11.78 4.21 10.27
N GLY A 117 10.69 4.13 9.51
CA GLY A 117 10.66 4.30 8.06
C GLY A 117 9.25 4.58 7.58
N VAL A 118 9.15 5.09 6.37
CA VAL A 118 7.88 5.47 5.73
C VAL A 118 7.68 4.65 4.45
N LEU A 119 6.59 3.88 4.35
CA LEU A 119 6.19 3.31 3.06
C LEU A 119 5.85 4.44 2.10
N LEU A 120 6.36 4.38 0.88
CA LEU A 120 6.07 5.35 -0.18
C LEU A 120 5.13 4.73 -1.19
N VAL A 121 4.09 5.46 -1.60
CA VAL A 121 3.08 4.99 -2.55
C VAL A 121 2.82 6.04 -3.61
N LEU A 122 2.76 5.61 -4.87
CA LEU A 122 2.16 6.36 -5.96
C LEU A 122 0.68 5.98 -6.06
N ASP A 123 -0.20 6.94 -5.87
CA ASP A 123 -1.62 6.82 -6.17
C ASP A 123 -1.84 7.08 -7.66
N PHE A 124 -1.92 5.96 -8.40
CA PHE A 124 -2.03 5.93 -9.86
C PHE A 124 -3.45 5.54 -10.27
N GLU A 125 -4.30 6.55 -10.32
CA GLU A 125 -5.71 6.35 -10.69
C GLU A 125 -6.22 7.42 -11.65
N LYS A 126 -7.48 7.28 -12.08
CA LYS A 126 -8.13 8.31 -12.90
C LYS A 126 -8.33 9.58 -12.08
N ASN A 127 -7.59 10.63 -12.43
CA ASN A 127 -7.82 11.93 -11.85
C ASN A 127 -9.11 12.57 -12.40
N GLY A 128 -10.06 12.80 -11.52
CA GLY A 128 -11.33 13.48 -11.83
C GLY A 128 -11.58 14.74 -11.00
N HIS A 129 -10.67 15.06 -10.05
CA HIS A 129 -10.89 16.09 -9.04
C HIS A 129 -9.92 17.27 -9.15
N TYR A 130 -8.69 17.02 -9.60
CA TYR A 130 -7.63 18.02 -9.62
C TYR A 130 -7.26 18.44 -11.04
N PRO A 131 -6.72 19.67 -11.22
CA PRO A 131 -6.19 20.09 -12.51
C PRO A 131 -5.03 19.21 -12.99
N GLY A 132 -4.77 19.20 -14.30
CA GLY A 132 -3.61 18.54 -14.90
C GLY A 132 -3.88 17.16 -15.49
N GLY A 133 -5.12 16.65 -15.41
CA GLY A 133 -5.50 15.38 -16.05
C GLY A 133 -4.95 14.12 -15.35
N THR A 134 -5.19 12.97 -15.94
CA THR A 134 -4.78 11.66 -15.41
C THR A 134 -3.34 11.34 -15.80
N MET A 135 -2.53 10.91 -14.84
CA MET A 135 -1.15 10.45 -15.08
C MET A 135 -1.13 9.29 -16.09
N ARG A 136 -0.21 9.35 -17.05
CA ARG A 136 -0.02 8.29 -18.03
C ARG A 136 0.97 7.24 -17.52
N LEU A 137 0.98 6.08 -18.14
CA LEU A 137 1.86 4.96 -17.76
C LEU A 137 3.35 5.31 -17.83
N ASP A 138 3.77 6.02 -18.87
CA ASP A 138 5.15 6.50 -19.03
C ASP A 138 5.56 7.46 -17.91
N GLN A 139 4.64 8.30 -17.46
CA GLN A 139 4.85 9.21 -16.33
C GLN A 139 4.89 8.46 -15.00
N ALA A 140 4.04 7.44 -14.80
CA ALA A 140 4.09 6.61 -13.60
C ALA A 140 5.44 5.87 -13.50
N ILE A 141 5.97 5.35 -14.61
CA ILE A 141 7.29 4.73 -14.67
C ILE A 141 8.38 5.73 -14.28
N ALA A 142 8.37 6.94 -14.86
CA ALA A 142 9.36 7.98 -14.55
C ALA A 142 9.30 8.42 -13.07
N PHE A 143 8.09 8.51 -12.49
CA PHE A 143 7.90 8.78 -11.06
C PHE A 143 8.55 7.68 -10.20
N VAL A 144 8.26 6.41 -10.49
CA VAL A 144 8.79 5.24 -9.77
C VAL A 144 10.31 5.20 -9.84
N GLU A 145 10.87 5.40 -11.04
CA GLU A 145 12.33 5.42 -11.25
C GLU A 145 12.98 6.57 -10.45
N ARG A 146 12.33 7.74 -10.41
CA ARG A 146 12.81 8.86 -9.59
C ARG A 146 12.77 8.55 -8.10
N ILE A 147 11.71 7.94 -7.59
CA ILE A 147 11.65 7.48 -6.18
C ILE A 147 12.80 6.48 -5.91
N ARG A 148 12.97 5.49 -6.79
CA ARG A 148 14.04 4.48 -6.66
C ARG A 148 15.45 5.11 -6.65
N GLU A 149 15.69 6.05 -7.55
CA GLU A 149 16.95 6.79 -7.62
C GLU A 149 17.27 7.51 -6.30
N ARG A 150 16.26 8.21 -5.75
CA ARG A 150 16.43 9.08 -4.59
C ARG A 150 16.48 8.32 -3.25
N THR A 151 15.82 7.18 -3.16
CA THR A 151 15.59 6.47 -1.89
C THR A 151 16.24 5.10 -1.83
N GLY A 152 16.60 4.53 -2.97
CA GLY A 152 17.00 3.13 -3.05
C GLY A 152 15.85 2.13 -2.89
N LYS A 153 14.60 2.58 -2.75
CA LYS A 153 13.39 1.76 -2.58
C LYS A 153 12.43 1.92 -3.74
N TYR A 154 11.79 0.84 -4.16
CA TYR A 154 10.63 0.93 -5.05
C TYR A 154 9.39 1.29 -4.23
N PRO A 155 8.56 2.26 -4.67
CA PRO A 155 7.32 2.58 -3.99
C PRO A 155 6.26 1.51 -4.24
N GLY A 156 5.16 1.55 -3.50
CA GLY A 156 3.94 0.87 -3.89
C GLY A 156 3.22 1.60 -5.02
N ILE A 157 2.44 0.83 -5.78
CA ILE A 157 1.46 1.38 -6.72
C ILE A 157 0.07 1.11 -6.15
N TYR A 158 -0.65 2.18 -5.80
CA TYR A 158 -2.09 2.11 -5.55
C TYR A 158 -2.83 2.37 -6.86
N SER A 159 -3.83 1.55 -7.15
CA SER A 159 -4.72 1.76 -8.28
C SER A 159 -6.03 0.99 -8.13
N GLY A 160 -7.10 1.52 -8.72
CA GLY A 160 -8.32 0.75 -8.95
C GLY A 160 -8.08 -0.35 -9.99
N GLU A 161 -8.57 -1.56 -9.74
CA GLU A 161 -8.38 -2.72 -10.62
C GLU A 161 -8.80 -2.44 -12.06
N TYR A 162 -9.92 -1.74 -12.26
CA TYR A 162 -10.40 -1.39 -13.60
C TYR A 162 -9.44 -0.43 -14.33
N HIS A 163 -8.96 0.61 -13.63
CA HIS A 163 -8.03 1.59 -14.21
C HIS A 163 -6.71 0.94 -14.58
N LEU A 164 -6.16 0.12 -13.68
CA LEU A 164 -4.91 -0.58 -13.88
C LEU A 164 -4.97 -1.53 -15.08
N ASN A 165 -6.02 -2.38 -15.14
CA ASN A 165 -6.23 -3.30 -16.24
C ASN A 165 -6.35 -2.57 -17.58
N ARG A 166 -7.09 -1.48 -17.63
CA ARG A 166 -7.26 -0.68 -18.85
C ARG A 166 -5.96 -0.04 -19.30
N THR A 167 -5.17 0.49 -18.37
CA THR A 167 -3.91 1.17 -18.65
C THR A 167 -2.83 0.20 -19.13
N LEU A 168 -2.82 -1.02 -18.58
CA LEU A 168 -1.85 -2.06 -18.90
C LEU A 168 -2.30 -2.98 -20.04
N ASN A 169 -3.51 -2.80 -20.55
CA ASN A 169 -4.04 -3.61 -21.64
C ASN A 169 -3.15 -3.47 -22.90
N GLY A 170 -2.77 -4.61 -23.47
CA GLY A 170 -1.87 -4.67 -24.63
C GLY A 170 -0.37 -4.58 -24.32
N TRP A 171 0.02 -4.41 -23.06
CA TRP A 171 1.43 -4.44 -22.66
C TRP A 171 1.88 -5.87 -22.33
N ASN A 172 2.98 -6.31 -22.97
CA ASN A 172 3.57 -7.61 -22.66
C ASN A 172 4.29 -7.56 -21.32
N ARG A 173 4.10 -8.58 -20.46
CA ARG A 173 4.82 -8.76 -19.18
C ARG A 173 6.33 -8.61 -19.29
N GLY A 174 6.92 -9.08 -20.40
CA GLY A 174 8.35 -8.99 -20.68
C GLY A 174 8.83 -7.65 -21.21
N ALA A 175 7.96 -6.65 -21.39
CA ALA A 175 8.38 -5.34 -21.84
C ALA A 175 9.35 -4.72 -20.82
N SER A 176 10.57 -4.42 -21.26
CA SER A 176 11.61 -3.83 -20.40
C SER A 176 11.13 -2.57 -19.68
N ARG A 177 10.23 -1.81 -20.30
CA ARG A 177 9.59 -0.61 -19.75
C ARG A 177 8.72 -0.88 -18.51
N LEU A 178 8.14 -2.08 -18.34
CA LEU A 178 7.34 -2.43 -17.17
C LEU A 178 8.18 -2.95 -15.99
N ARG A 179 9.49 -3.13 -16.17
CA ARG A 179 10.37 -3.67 -15.13
C ARG A 179 10.34 -2.82 -13.84
N ALA A 180 10.30 -1.50 -13.96
CA ALA A 180 10.22 -0.61 -12.82
C ALA A 180 8.92 -0.85 -12.02
N LEU A 181 7.78 -0.98 -12.72
CA LEU A 181 6.50 -1.27 -12.07
C LEU A 181 6.44 -2.68 -11.48
N ALA A 182 7.04 -3.67 -12.14
CA ALA A 182 7.10 -5.05 -11.65
C ALA A 182 7.85 -5.18 -10.31
N ASN A 183 8.78 -4.27 -10.03
CA ASN A 183 9.50 -4.20 -8.76
C ASN A 183 8.74 -3.44 -7.66
N CYS A 184 7.65 -2.76 -7.99
CA CYS A 184 6.78 -2.10 -7.03
C CYS A 184 5.86 -3.14 -6.36
N TRP A 185 5.53 -2.91 -5.11
CA TRP A 185 4.46 -3.67 -4.48
C TRP A 185 3.09 -3.09 -4.88
N LEU A 186 2.06 -3.94 -4.94
CA LEU A 186 0.73 -3.57 -5.44
C LEU A 186 -0.26 -3.38 -4.28
N TRP A 187 -0.88 -2.20 -4.24
CA TRP A 187 -2.04 -1.89 -3.42
C TRP A 187 -3.25 -1.70 -4.34
N LEU A 188 -4.16 -2.66 -4.32
CA LEU A 188 -5.26 -2.73 -5.27
C LEU A 188 -6.58 -2.30 -4.63
N ALA A 189 -7.27 -1.34 -5.24
CA ALA A 189 -8.63 -1.00 -4.89
C ALA A 189 -9.62 -1.84 -5.72
N ASN A 190 -10.40 -2.64 -5.03
CA ASN A 190 -11.51 -3.40 -5.60
C ASN A 190 -12.62 -3.54 -4.55
N TYR A 191 -13.76 -2.93 -4.81
CA TYR A 191 -14.90 -2.91 -3.89
C TYR A 191 -15.87 -4.08 -4.09
N GLY A 192 -15.42 -5.13 -4.78
CA GLY A 192 -16.08 -6.41 -4.99
C GLY A 192 -15.50 -7.53 -4.11
N ALA A 193 -15.92 -8.76 -4.38
CA ALA A 193 -15.65 -9.91 -3.51
C ALA A 193 -14.20 -10.43 -3.52
N SER A 194 -13.43 -10.16 -4.57
CA SER A 194 -12.07 -10.70 -4.72
C SER A 194 -11.22 -9.81 -5.62
N PRO A 195 -10.10 -9.27 -5.12
CA PRO A 195 -9.17 -8.52 -5.93
C PRO A 195 -8.34 -9.48 -6.80
N ARG A 196 -8.03 -9.06 -8.02
CA ARG A 196 -7.17 -9.81 -8.93
C ARG A 196 -6.01 -8.93 -9.35
N ALA A 197 -4.80 -9.37 -9.01
CA ALA A 197 -3.60 -8.72 -9.49
C ALA A 197 -3.53 -8.82 -11.02
N SER A 198 -3.04 -7.76 -11.64
CA SER A 198 -2.83 -7.66 -13.07
C SER A 198 -1.36 -7.66 -13.38
N SER A 199 -0.98 -8.18 -14.56
CA SER A 199 0.39 -8.05 -15.05
C SER A 199 0.86 -6.58 -14.93
N PRO A 200 2.11 -6.29 -14.47
CA PRO A 200 3.20 -7.26 -14.28
C PRO A 200 3.23 -7.98 -12.91
N TRP A 201 2.27 -7.74 -12.04
CA TRP A 201 2.24 -8.38 -10.71
C TRP A 201 1.55 -9.74 -10.75
N ASP A 202 2.07 -10.68 -9.96
CA ASP A 202 1.47 -12.00 -9.76
C ASP A 202 0.49 -12.04 -8.57
N ALA A 203 0.68 -11.12 -7.61
CA ALA A 203 -0.17 -10.98 -6.42
C ALA A 203 -0.30 -9.51 -5.99
N TRP A 204 -1.36 -9.21 -5.28
CA TRP A 204 -1.50 -7.96 -4.56
C TRP A 204 -0.89 -8.09 -3.15
N HIS A 205 -0.42 -6.98 -2.59
CA HIS A 205 0.11 -6.91 -1.22
C HIS A 205 -0.92 -6.30 -0.27
N LEU A 206 -1.58 -5.22 -0.70
CA LEU A 206 -2.69 -4.61 0.01
C LEU A 206 -3.94 -4.58 -0.88
N TRP A 207 -5.09 -4.79 -0.26
CA TRP A 207 -6.41 -4.68 -0.88
C TRP A 207 -7.27 -3.68 -0.13
N GLN A 208 -7.56 -2.54 -0.76
CA GLN A 208 -8.59 -1.62 -0.31
C GLN A 208 -9.94 -2.16 -0.75
N TYR A 209 -10.70 -2.69 0.20
CA TYR A 209 -11.97 -3.34 -0.10
C TYR A 209 -13.17 -2.38 -0.07
N CYS A 210 -13.02 -1.20 0.52
CA CYS A 210 -14.01 -0.13 0.58
C CYS A 210 -13.32 1.22 0.51
N GLY A 211 -13.85 2.13 -0.28
CA GLY A 211 -13.37 3.50 -0.42
C GLY A 211 -14.44 4.40 -1.06
N ASP A 212 -14.28 5.72 -1.02
CA ASP A 212 -15.19 6.72 -1.60
C ASP A 212 -16.67 6.55 -1.21
N GLY A 213 -16.93 6.03 -0.02
CA GLY A 213 -18.28 5.68 0.42
C GLY A 213 -18.88 4.46 -0.29
N ARG A 214 -18.13 3.76 -1.12
CA ARG A 214 -18.54 2.57 -1.86
C ARG A 214 -18.05 1.32 -1.13
N CYS A 215 -18.95 0.41 -0.83
CA CYS A 215 -18.65 -0.90 -0.30
C CYS A 215 -19.79 -1.86 -0.63
N ARG A 216 -19.50 -2.91 -1.37
CA ARG A 216 -20.48 -3.94 -1.75
C ARG A 216 -20.37 -5.19 -0.88
N LEU A 217 -19.38 -5.23 0.00
CA LEU A 217 -19.09 -6.38 0.84
C LEU A 217 -19.90 -6.38 2.14
N PRO A 218 -20.23 -7.55 2.71
CA PRO A 218 -20.93 -7.66 3.99
C PRO A 218 -20.14 -6.98 5.12
N ARG A 219 -20.74 -6.03 5.82
CA ARG A 219 -20.09 -5.26 6.90
C ARG A 219 -19.64 -6.12 8.08
N SER A 220 -20.25 -7.27 8.29
CA SER A 220 -19.86 -8.24 9.33
C SER A 220 -18.46 -8.80 9.10
N ALA A 221 -18.09 -9.08 7.85
CA ALA A 221 -16.78 -9.60 7.47
C ALA A 221 -15.79 -8.49 7.04
N TYR A 222 -16.33 -7.36 6.52
CA TYR A 222 -15.56 -6.24 5.99
C TYR A 222 -15.99 -4.92 6.66
N PRO A 223 -15.61 -4.70 7.92
CA PRO A 223 -16.00 -3.53 8.68
C PRO A 223 -15.42 -2.26 8.05
N GLN A 224 -16.25 -1.21 7.94
CA GLN A 224 -15.83 0.13 7.52
C GLN A 224 -15.49 1.04 8.69
N ARG A 225 -15.89 0.66 9.90
CA ARG A 225 -15.60 1.42 11.13
C ARG A 225 -14.25 0.98 11.71
N VAL A 226 -13.52 1.95 12.23
CA VAL A 226 -12.35 1.73 13.10
C VAL A 226 -12.27 2.90 14.09
N ALA A 227 -12.17 2.60 15.37
CA ALA A 227 -12.15 3.60 16.44
C ALA A 227 -13.30 4.62 16.29
N ASN A 228 -12.97 5.90 16.24
CA ASN A 228 -13.93 6.98 16.05
C ASN A 228 -14.27 7.29 14.59
N LEU A 229 -13.64 6.61 13.61
CA LEU A 229 -13.95 6.76 12.20
C LEU A 229 -15.09 5.82 11.79
N ILE A 230 -16.23 6.39 11.36
CA ILE A 230 -17.42 5.62 10.98
C ILE A 230 -17.30 5.02 9.58
N ARG A 231 -16.57 5.72 8.69
CA ARG A 231 -16.33 5.32 7.29
C ARG A 231 -14.83 5.38 7.01
N ALA A 232 -14.08 4.47 7.62
CA ALA A 232 -12.66 4.36 7.37
C ALA A 232 -12.40 3.54 6.10
N GLU A 233 -11.45 3.96 5.32
CA GLU A 233 -10.90 3.17 4.22
C GLU A 233 -9.92 2.15 4.80
N ARG A 234 -10.35 0.89 4.79
CA ARG A 234 -9.61 -0.22 5.40
C ARG A 234 -9.04 -1.14 4.35
N ASN A 235 -7.90 -1.71 4.70
CA ASN A 235 -7.11 -2.52 3.78
C ASN A 235 -6.74 -3.85 4.42
N ILE A 236 -6.84 -4.90 3.59
CA ILE A 236 -6.39 -6.24 3.93
C ILE A 236 -4.97 -6.41 3.39
N PHE A 237 -4.05 -6.82 4.24
CA PHE A 237 -2.73 -7.28 3.82
C PHE A 237 -2.78 -8.75 3.45
N ASN A 238 -2.12 -9.14 2.36
CA ASN A 238 -2.04 -10.52 1.86
C ASN A 238 -1.04 -11.33 2.66
N GLY A 239 -1.31 -11.52 3.92
CA GLY A 239 -0.46 -12.22 4.86
C GLY A 239 -0.82 -11.94 6.32
N SER A 240 -0.04 -12.49 7.23
CA SER A 240 -0.18 -12.28 8.68
C SER A 240 0.29 -10.89 9.12
N ARG A 241 -0.03 -10.53 10.36
CA ARG A 241 0.47 -9.28 10.98
C ARG A 241 1.98 -9.24 11.15
N ALA A 242 2.62 -10.40 11.36
CA ALA A 242 4.07 -10.49 11.46
C ALA A 242 4.72 -10.22 10.10
N GLU A 243 4.18 -10.83 9.04
CA GLU A 243 4.64 -10.59 7.66
C GLU A 243 4.41 -9.16 7.22
N LEU A 244 3.31 -8.49 7.64
CA LEU A 244 3.12 -7.07 7.38
C LEU A 244 4.23 -6.22 8.00
N ARG A 245 4.69 -6.54 9.22
CA ARG A 245 5.77 -5.79 9.86
C ARG A 245 7.09 -5.96 9.11
N ASN A 246 7.41 -7.20 8.71
CA ASN A 246 8.59 -7.50 7.90
C ASN A 246 8.53 -6.79 6.54
N PHE A 247 7.37 -6.87 5.87
CA PHE A 247 7.11 -6.15 4.63
C PHE A 247 7.33 -4.63 4.79
N TRP A 248 6.85 -4.04 5.89
CA TRP A 248 7.02 -2.62 6.14
C TRP A 248 8.49 -2.25 6.33
N GLN A 249 9.24 -3.02 7.13
CA GLN A 249 10.67 -2.82 7.32
C GLN A 249 11.47 -2.96 6.02
N GLU A 250 11.10 -3.91 5.18
CA GLU A 250 11.77 -4.15 3.89
C GLU A 250 11.54 -3.01 2.91
N HIS A 251 10.31 -2.52 2.79
CA HIS A 251 9.91 -1.56 1.76
C HIS A 251 9.91 -0.10 2.20
N ALA A 252 9.88 0.18 3.50
CA ALA A 252 9.90 1.55 3.99
C ALA A 252 11.24 2.25 3.72
N TRP A 253 11.15 3.51 3.41
CA TRP A 253 12.29 4.41 3.28
C TRP A 253 12.51 5.18 4.57
N GLN A 254 13.77 5.25 5.03
CA GLN A 254 14.17 6.13 6.12
C GLN A 254 14.75 7.42 5.53
N PRO A 255 14.08 8.58 5.70
CA PRO A 255 14.61 9.86 5.23
C PRO A 255 15.97 10.15 5.84
N GLY A 256 16.94 10.54 4.98
CA GLY A 256 18.33 10.76 5.38
C GLY A 256 19.28 9.58 5.11
N GLU A 257 18.77 8.38 4.89
CA GLU A 257 19.62 7.30 4.37
C GLU A 257 20.01 7.55 2.92
N LYS A 258 21.31 7.44 2.64
CA LYS A 258 21.79 7.47 1.26
C LYS A 258 21.39 6.16 0.56
N PRO A 259 20.93 6.22 -0.70
CA PRO A 259 20.66 5.01 -1.49
C PRO A 259 21.89 4.10 -1.48
N ARG A 260 21.74 2.84 -1.10
CA ARG A 260 22.80 1.86 -1.27
C ARG A 260 23.05 1.74 -2.77
N ARG A 261 24.27 2.08 -3.21
CA ARG A 261 24.70 1.80 -4.58
C ARG A 261 24.71 0.29 -4.74
N GLU A 262 23.91 -0.25 -5.64
CA GLU A 262 24.06 -1.65 -6.05
C GLU A 262 25.48 -1.81 -6.61
N PRO A 263 26.21 -2.89 -6.26
CA PRO A 263 27.48 -3.16 -6.87
C PRO A 263 27.25 -3.21 -8.40
N GLN A 264 27.96 -2.37 -9.14
CA GLN A 264 27.93 -2.43 -10.59
C GLN A 264 28.35 -3.84 -10.99
N THR A 265 27.46 -4.60 -11.59
CA THR A 265 27.79 -5.88 -12.20
C THR A 265 28.78 -5.57 -13.30
N VAL A 266 30.05 -5.81 -13.05
CA VAL A 266 31.10 -5.68 -14.06
C VAL A 266 30.76 -6.71 -15.13
N ALA A 267 30.32 -6.22 -16.28
CA ALA A 267 30.12 -7.07 -17.45
C ALA A 267 31.47 -7.69 -17.79
N VAL A 268 31.66 -8.97 -17.49
CA VAL A 268 32.80 -9.74 -17.97
C VAL A 268 32.64 -9.79 -19.47
N LYS A 269 33.49 -9.02 -20.17
CA LYS A 269 33.62 -9.14 -21.63
C LYS A 269 34.31 -10.49 -21.88
N ASN A 270 33.55 -11.43 -22.44
CA ASN A 270 34.10 -12.61 -23.13
C ASN A 270 34.51 -12.20 -24.55
#